data_a52a361bab101127d609633779cfb887
#
_entry.id   a52a361bab101127d609633779cfb887
#
_cell.length_a   1.000
_cell.length_b   1.000
_cell.length_c   1.000
_cell.angle_alpha   90.00
_cell.angle_beta   90.00
_cell.angle_gamma   90.00
#
_symmetry.space_group_name_H-M   'P 1'
#
loop_
_entity.id
_entity.type
_entity.pdbx_description
1 polymer ?
#
loop_
_entity_poly.entity_id
_entity_poly.type
_entity_poly.pdbx_seq_one_letter_code
_entity_poly.pdbx_strand_id
1 'polypeptide(L)'
;MSISIITRAYKTSELKNLINDLNSNHEIEKEIIAVCNIKDYDIKNAKLIIEDSNRFRARITGIKNAKYDKILLLDSDQIPEKGLLEELENKKEDMIIIPEKSVNNNFTAKCLDDWRYRNEKLARKKTTPYIPVIPRFYRKKYLLNAINKLSTDLYNIIDHEDSILYYYVFQETKNINFAKKHIYNYDPKFFKLIYKAFLYGKNRNNTKNLEIPKDISMLLYQLNKSTLNMKELGLGKGYIIQIIRGILYEFGKIFS
;
A
#
# COMPACT_ATOMS: atom_id res chain seq x y z
N MET A 1 -21.92 0.15 11.89
CA MET A 1 -21.31 0.13 10.53
C MET A 1 -20.08 -0.75 10.56
N SER A 2 -19.65 -1.27 9.40
CA SER A 2 -18.68 -2.37 9.33
C SER A 2 -17.63 -2.13 8.23
N ILE A 3 -16.44 -2.72 8.38
CA ILE A 3 -15.29 -2.54 7.48
C ILE A 3 -14.80 -3.91 7.00
N SER A 4 -14.53 -4.03 5.69
CA SER A 4 -13.80 -5.16 5.12
C SER A 4 -12.31 -4.82 5.08
N ILE A 5 -11.50 -5.60 5.78
CA ILE A 5 -10.05 -5.47 5.83
C ILE A 5 -9.46 -6.50 4.88
N ILE A 6 -8.71 -6.03 3.89
CA ILE A 6 -8.12 -6.89 2.86
C ILE A 6 -6.61 -6.89 3.04
N THR A 7 -6.04 -8.07 3.17
CA THR A 7 -4.60 -8.26 3.27
C THR A 7 -4.10 -9.33 2.32
N ARG A 8 -2.88 -9.16 1.85
CA ARG A 8 -2.09 -10.21 1.23
C ARG A 8 -1.03 -10.70 2.18
N ALA A 9 -1.01 -12.00 2.40
CA ALA A 9 -0.03 -12.59 3.31
C ALA A 9 0.87 -13.61 2.60
N TYR A 10 2.17 -13.54 2.91
CA TYR A 10 3.19 -14.49 2.47
C TYR A 10 3.66 -15.40 3.58
N LYS A 11 3.41 -15.02 4.84
CA LYS A 11 3.83 -15.76 6.03
C LYS A 11 2.67 -15.88 7.01
N THR A 12 2.47 -17.10 7.48
CA THR A 12 1.44 -17.43 8.48
C THR A 12 1.59 -16.59 9.75
N SER A 13 2.81 -16.43 10.25
CA SER A 13 3.06 -15.69 11.51
C SER A 13 2.67 -14.21 11.41
N GLU A 14 2.99 -13.54 10.30
CA GLU A 14 2.61 -12.14 10.07
C GLU A 14 1.08 -12.01 10.01
N LEU A 15 0.41 -12.92 9.30
CA LEU A 15 -1.04 -12.91 9.19
C LEU A 15 -1.73 -13.18 10.55
N LYS A 16 -1.27 -14.18 11.31
CA LYS A 16 -1.80 -14.47 12.66
C LYS A 16 -1.65 -13.27 13.59
N ASN A 17 -0.51 -12.58 13.55
CA ASN A 17 -0.27 -11.38 14.35
C ASN A 17 -1.23 -10.25 13.97
N LEU A 18 -1.42 -9.97 12.68
CA LEU A 18 -2.36 -8.96 12.21
C LEU A 18 -3.80 -9.30 12.64
N ILE A 19 -4.24 -10.54 12.46
CA ILE A 19 -5.60 -10.96 12.85
C ILE A 19 -5.82 -10.83 14.35
N ASN A 20 -4.84 -11.23 15.16
CA ASN A 20 -4.90 -11.13 16.62
C ASN A 20 -4.98 -9.66 17.05
N ASP A 21 -4.17 -8.79 16.45
CA ASP A 21 -4.21 -7.35 16.74
C ASP A 21 -5.56 -6.74 16.39
N LEU A 22 -6.07 -7.01 15.18
CA LEU A 22 -7.37 -6.53 14.74
C LEU A 22 -8.52 -6.98 15.64
N ASN A 23 -8.45 -8.19 16.20
CA ASN A 23 -9.50 -8.72 17.05
C ASN A 23 -9.40 -8.23 18.50
N SER A 24 -8.20 -7.97 19.01
CA SER A 24 -7.99 -7.55 20.40
C SER A 24 -8.05 -6.02 20.61
N ASN A 25 -7.75 -5.23 19.57
CA ASN A 25 -7.61 -3.78 19.70
C ASN A 25 -8.73 -2.98 19.05
N HIS A 26 -9.70 -3.64 18.38
CA HIS A 26 -10.78 -2.97 17.65
C HIS A 26 -12.12 -3.69 17.83
N GLU A 27 -13.10 -2.98 18.37
CA GLU A 27 -14.40 -3.55 18.77
C GLU A 27 -15.49 -3.43 17.69
N ILE A 28 -15.18 -2.83 16.54
CA ILE A 28 -16.17 -2.66 15.47
C ILE A 28 -16.48 -3.97 14.74
N GLU A 29 -17.65 -4.04 14.14
CA GLU A 29 -18.00 -5.12 13.21
C GLU A 29 -17.09 -5.06 11.98
N LYS A 30 -16.38 -6.16 11.73
CA LYS A 30 -15.42 -6.26 10.63
C LYS A 30 -15.39 -7.64 10.02
N GLU A 31 -14.97 -7.71 8.77
CA GLU A 31 -14.47 -8.95 8.17
C GLU A 31 -13.00 -8.78 7.79
N ILE A 32 -12.24 -9.84 7.92
CA ILE A 32 -10.84 -9.90 7.48
C ILE A 32 -10.78 -10.88 6.31
N ILE A 33 -10.29 -10.43 5.16
CA ILE A 33 -10.09 -11.25 3.97
C ILE A 33 -8.59 -11.31 3.70
N ALA A 34 -8.01 -12.49 3.85
CA ALA A 34 -6.62 -12.74 3.55
C ALA A 34 -6.51 -13.54 2.24
N VAL A 35 -5.88 -12.94 1.23
CA VAL A 35 -5.55 -13.61 -0.02
C VAL A 35 -4.10 -14.08 0.06
N CYS A 36 -3.86 -15.38 0.00
CA CYS A 36 -2.56 -15.95 0.27
C CYS A 36 -2.39 -17.34 -0.39
N ASN A 37 -1.14 -17.77 -0.51
CA ASN A 37 -0.82 -19.16 -0.88
C ASN A 37 -0.53 -20.07 0.33
N ILE A 38 -0.90 -19.61 1.52
CA ILE A 38 -0.70 -20.29 2.80
C ILE A 38 -1.83 -21.31 2.98
N LYS A 39 -1.48 -22.59 3.09
CA LYS A 39 -2.41 -23.68 3.36
C LYS A 39 -2.43 -23.99 4.87
N ASP A 40 -2.62 -22.99 5.72
CA ASP A 40 -2.74 -23.17 7.17
C ASP A 40 -4.20 -22.99 7.58
N TYR A 41 -4.86 -24.10 7.86
CA TYR A 41 -6.28 -24.12 8.24
C TYR A 41 -6.55 -23.68 9.69
N ASP A 42 -5.51 -23.44 10.48
CA ASP A 42 -5.64 -22.97 11.88
C ASP A 42 -5.81 -21.45 12.00
N ILE A 43 -5.96 -20.74 10.89
CA ILE A 43 -6.25 -19.30 10.92
C ILE A 43 -7.76 -19.11 11.10
N LYS A 44 -8.13 -18.73 12.32
CA LYS A 44 -9.52 -18.40 12.70
C LYS A 44 -9.80 -16.91 12.52
N ASN A 45 -11.09 -16.55 12.44
CA ASN A 45 -11.56 -15.17 12.39
C ASN A 45 -11.10 -14.37 11.14
N ALA A 46 -10.78 -15.07 10.04
CA ALA A 46 -10.54 -14.46 8.74
C ALA A 46 -11.05 -15.39 7.62
N LYS A 47 -11.54 -14.79 6.55
CA LYS A 47 -11.86 -15.49 5.30
C LYS A 47 -10.55 -15.67 4.53
N LEU A 48 -10.09 -16.89 4.39
CA LEU A 48 -8.92 -17.23 3.58
C LEU A 48 -9.34 -17.47 2.14
N ILE A 49 -8.66 -16.81 1.18
CA ILE A 49 -8.76 -17.08 -0.24
C ILE A 49 -7.38 -17.60 -0.67
N ILE A 50 -7.32 -18.87 -1.03
CA ILE A 50 -6.06 -19.50 -1.44
C ILE A 50 -5.84 -19.18 -2.92
N GLU A 51 -4.84 -18.33 -3.16
CA GLU A 51 -4.49 -17.88 -4.51
C GLU A 51 -2.98 -17.60 -4.57
N ASP A 52 -2.31 -18.21 -5.55
CA ASP A 52 -0.91 -17.91 -5.85
C ASP A 52 -0.84 -16.79 -6.89
N SER A 53 -0.98 -15.57 -6.41
CA SER A 53 -0.99 -14.37 -7.24
C SER A 53 -0.05 -13.30 -6.69
N ASN A 54 0.30 -12.34 -7.54
CA ASN A 54 1.02 -11.17 -7.08
C ASN A 54 0.14 -10.28 -6.17
N ARG A 55 0.74 -9.26 -5.55
CA ARG A 55 0.06 -8.38 -4.59
C ARG A 55 -1.13 -7.64 -5.21
N PHE A 56 -1.03 -7.22 -6.47
CA PHE A 56 -2.11 -6.51 -7.13
C PHE A 56 -3.34 -7.40 -7.36
N ARG A 57 -3.12 -8.58 -7.93
CA ARG A 57 -4.21 -9.58 -8.14
C ARG A 57 -4.85 -9.97 -6.81
N ALA A 58 -4.04 -10.25 -5.79
CA ALA A 58 -4.55 -10.59 -4.47
C ALA A 58 -5.45 -9.49 -3.88
N ARG A 59 -5.08 -8.20 -4.03
CA ARG A 59 -5.93 -7.08 -3.61
C ARG A 59 -7.24 -7.01 -4.38
N ILE A 60 -7.18 -7.16 -5.70
CA ILE A 60 -8.39 -7.19 -6.55
C ILE A 60 -9.32 -8.33 -6.14
N THR A 61 -8.79 -9.52 -5.93
CA THR A 61 -9.57 -10.69 -5.46
C THR A 61 -10.20 -10.39 -4.10
N GLY A 62 -9.47 -9.82 -3.16
CA GLY A 62 -9.98 -9.43 -1.85
C GLY A 62 -11.10 -8.38 -1.95
N ILE A 63 -10.91 -7.32 -2.76
CA ILE A 63 -11.90 -6.25 -2.97
C ILE A 63 -13.21 -6.82 -3.56
N LYS A 64 -13.12 -7.67 -4.57
CA LYS A 64 -14.29 -8.31 -5.19
C LYS A 64 -15.07 -9.18 -4.20
N ASN A 65 -14.38 -9.83 -3.27
CA ASN A 65 -14.96 -10.71 -2.26
C ASN A 65 -15.41 -10.02 -0.98
N ALA A 66 -15.16 -8.72 -0.83
CA ALA A 66 -15.53 -7.96 0.35
C ALA A 66 -17.06 -7.83 0.48
N LYS A 67 -17.56 -7.97 1.70
CA LYS A 67 -18.98 -7.84 2.04
C LYS A 67 -19.38 -6.38 2.22
N TYR A 68 -18.54 -5.59 2.90
CA TYR A 68 -18.89 -4.24 3.32
C TYR A 68 -18.49 -3.15 2.32
N ASP A 69 -19.15 -2.00 2.37
CA ASP A 69 -18.86 -0.84 1.51
C ASP A 69 -17.55 -0.14 1.84
N LYS A 70 -17.11 -0.23 3.10
CA LYS A 70 -15.86 0.36 3.56
C LYS A 70 -14.75 -0.67 3.47
N ILE A 71 -13.70 -0.34 2.72
CA ILE A 71 -12.55 -1.21 2.47
C ILE A 71 -11.31 -0.60 3.08
N LEU A 72 -10.59 -1.36 3.89
CA LEU A 72 -9.26 -1.04 4.38
C LEU A 72 -8.24 -2.01 3.77
N LEU A 73 -7.25 -1.47 3.07
CA LEU A 73 -6.15 -2.24 2.48
C LEU A 73 -4.96 -2.21 3.43
N LEU A 74 -4.58 -3.36 3.98
CA LEU A 74 -3.42 -3.53 4.85
C LEU A 74 -2.45 -4.56 4.27
N ASP A 75 -1.16 -4.34 4.48
CA ASP A 75 -0.16 -5.39 4.29
C ASP A 75 -0.07 -6.24 5.58
N SER A 76 0.30 -7.53 5.47
CA SER A 76 0.32 -8.44 6.62
C SER A 76 1.36 -8.10 7.69
N ASP A 77 2.32 -7.21 7.36
CA ASP A 77 3.34 -6.68 8.26
C ASP A 77 3.00 -5.27 8.79
N GLN A 78 1.72 -4.89 8.72
CA GLN A 78 1.21 -3.63 9.23
C GLN A 78 0.31 -3.84 10.45
N ILE A 79 0.36 -2.90 11.41
CA ILE A 79 -0.50 -2.89 12.60
C ILE A 79 -1.26 -1.56 12.63
N PRO A 80 -2.60 -1.56 12.62
CA PRO A 80 -3.39 -0.35 12.82
C PRO A 80 -3.27 0.15 14.27
N GLU A 81 -3.15 1.44 14.47
CA GLU A 81 -3.19 2.05 15.79
C GLU A 81 -4.55 1.80 16.45
N LYS A 82 -4.55 1.51 17.75
CA LYS A 82 -5.80 1.31 18.51
C LYS A 82 -6.75 2.50 18.31
N GLY A 83 -8.01 2.20 17.97
CA GLY A 83 -9.03 3.19 17.64
C GLY A 83 -9.01 3.69 16.19
N LEU A 84 -8.11 3.16 15.32
CA LEU A 84 -8.11 3.53 13.91
C LEU A 84 -9.37 3.06 13.19
N LEU A 85 -9.79 1.83 13.42
CA LEU A 85 -10.99 1.30 12.74
C LEU A 85 -12.25 2.05 13.18
N GLU A 86 -12.36 2.42 14.45
CA GLU A 86 -13.44 3.23 15.00
C GLU A 86 -13.44 4.65 14.40
N GLU A 87 -12.26 5.22 14.18
CA GLU A 87 -12.15 6.50 13.46
C GLU A 87 -12.64 6.35 12.01
N LEU A 88 -12.19 5.30 11.30
CA LEU A 88 -12.57 5.06 9.90
C LEU A 88 -14.06 4.72 9.75
N GLU A 89 -14.65 4.05 10.74
CA GLU A 89 -16.07 3.75 10.75
C GLU A 89 -16.94 5.02 10.69
N ASN A 90 -16.49 6.09 11.31
CA ASN A 90 -17.21 7.36 11.37
C ASN A 90 -16.92 8.29 10.17
N LYS A 91 -15.98 7.92 9.28
CA LYS A 91 -15.63 8.73 8.11
C LYS A 91 -16.71 8.66 7.02
N LYS A 92 -17.02 9.84 6.45
CA LYS A 92 -17.97 9.99 5.34
C LYS A 92 -17.27 10.11 3.98
N GLU A 93 -15.99 10.38 4.01
CA GLU A 93 -15.16 10.54 2.82
C GLU A 93 -15.04 9.24 2.02
N ASP A 94 -14.75 9.38 0.73
CA ASP A 94 -14.64 8.24 -0.18
C ASP A 94 -13.28 7.56 -0.11
N MET A 95 -12.26 8.34 0.26
CA MET A 95 -10.88 7.88 0.44
C MET A 95 -10.28 8.50 1.71
N ILE A 96 -9.50 7.72 2.46
CA ILE A 96 -8.71 8.22 3.60
C ILE A 96 -7.26 7.81 3.44
N ILE A 97 -6.38 8.81 3.47
CA ILE A 97 -4.94 8.61 3.64
C ILE A 97 -4.68 8.39 5.13
N ILE A 98 -4.06 7.29 5.46
CA ILE A 98 -3.69 6.95 6.84
C ILE A 98 -2.19 7.16 6.97
N PRO A 99 -1.73 8.03 7.89
CA PRO A 99 -0.31 8.23 8.15
C PRO A 99 0.37 6.93 8.58
N GLU A 100 1.58 6.71 8.10
CA GLU A 100 2.34 5.50 8.40
C GLU A 100 3.57 5.82 9.27
N LYS A 101 3.87 4.96 10.23
CA LYS A 101 5.05 5.03 11.11
C LYS A 101 5.73 3.68 11.20
N SER A 102 7.00 3.69 11.59
CA SER A 102 7.76 2.48 11.88
C SER A 102 7.49 2.00 13.31
N VAL A 103 7.35 0.66 13.50
CA VAL A 103 7.40 0.04 14.83
C VAL A 103 8.82 0.12 15.40
N ASN A 104 9.82 -0.04 14.53
CA ASN A 104 11.22 -0.09 14.89
C ASN A 104 11.79 1.31 15.17
N ASN A 105 12.82 1.39 16.01
CA ASN A 105 13.53 2.65 16.35
C ASN A 105 15.00 2.64 15.87
N ASN A 106 15.32 1.92 14.80
CA ASN A 106 16.65 1.90 14.22
C ASN A 106 16.86 3.04 13.20
N PHE A 107 18.09 3.22 12.72
CA PHE A 107 18.41 4.26 11.75
C PHE A 107 17.55 4.20 10.48
N THR A 108 17.35 3.01 9.92
CA THR A 108 16.52 2.80 8.71
C THR A 108 15.09 3.24 8.94
N ALA A 109 14.50 2.85 10.07
CA ALA A 109 13.15 3.24 10.46
C ALA A 109 13.01 4.77 10.57
N LYS A 110 13.96 5.43 11.25
CA LYS A 110 13.98 6.91 11.36
C LYS A 110 14.07 7.61 10.00
N CYS A 111 14.84 7.05 9.08
CA CYS A 111 14.92 7.58 7.71
C CYS A 111 13.61 7.39 6.94
N LEU A 112 12.96 6.22 7.07
CA LEU A 112 11.69 5.95 6.42
C LEU A 112 10.56 6.81 7.02
N ASP A 113 10.56 7.03 8.33
CA ASP A 113 9.57 7.91 8.99
C ASP A 113 9.74 9.37 8.59
N ASP A 114 10.97 9.88 8.49
CA ASP A 114 11.22 11.23 7.95
C ASP A 114 10.72 11.34 6.50
N TRP A 115 10.94 10.31 5.69
CA TRP A 115 10.44 10.25 4.32
C TRP A 115 8.90 10.24 4.26
N ARG A 116 8.22 9.38 5.04
CA ARG A 116 6.76 9.31 5.12
C ARG A 116 6.16 10.64 5.57
N TYR A 117 6.71 11.22 6.64
CA TYR A 117 6.26 12.51 7.18
C TYR A 117 6.33 13.64 6.16
N ARG A 118 7.44 13.72 5.39
CA ARG A 118 7.60 14.78 4.36
C ARG A 118 6.61 14.62 3.22
N ASN A 119 6.41 13.38 2.75
CA ASN A 119 5.44 13.10 1.70
C ASN A 119 4.00 13.36 2.19
N GLU A 120 3.67 12.97 3.40
CA GLU A 120 2.38 13.29 4.01
C GLU A 120 2.15 14.81 4.09
N LYS A 121 3.13 15.56 4.56
CA LYS A 121 3.06 17.03 4.62
C LYS A 121 2.83 17.65 3.24
N LEU A 122 3.45 17.09 2.21
CA LEU A 122 3.24 17.51 0.83
C LEU A 122 1.83 17.14 0.35
N ALA A 123 1.38 15.92 0.61
CA ALA A 123 0.05 15.43 0.24
C ALA A 123 -1.08 16.22 0.92
N ARG A 124 -0.89 16.69 2.15
CA ARG A 124 -1.85 17.58 2.84
C ARG A 124 -1.95 18.96 2.17
N LYS A 125 -0.88 19.43 1.53
CA LYS A 125 -0.89 20.69 0.77
C LYS A 125 -1.47 20.53 -0.63
N LYS A 126 -1.17 19.40 -1.27
CA LYS A 126 -1.54 19.12 -2.66
C LYS A 126 -1.93 17.66 -2.82
N THR A 127 -3.20 17.36 -2.57
CA THR A 127 -3.73 16.01 -2.76
C THR A 127 -3.77 15.66 -4.24
N THR A 128 -2.99 14.66 -4.65
CA THR A 128 -2.85 14.23 -6.03
C THR A 128 -2.30 12.80 -6.08
N PRO A 129 -2.66 11.98 -7.09
CA PRO A 129 -2.13 10.62 -7.24
C PRO A 129 -0.65 10.59 -7.68
N TYR A 130 -0.06 11.72 -8.00
CA TYR A 130 1.34 11.84 -8.45
C TYR A 130 2.35 11.98 -7.30
N ILE A 131 1.89 11.92 -6.04
CA ILE A 131 2.73 11.88 -4.84
C ILE A 131 2.70 10.45 -4.29
N PRO A 132 3.83 9.91 -3.77
CA PRO A 132 3.89 8.54 -3.25
C PRO A 132 3.23 8.40 -1.86
N VAL A 133 2.04 8.98 -1.71
CA VAL A 133 1.17 8.87 -0.54
C VAL A 133 -0.20 8.45 -1.04
N ILE A 134 -0.63 7.29 -0.63
CA ILE A 134 -1.83 6.64 -1.13
C ILE A 134 -2.85 6.46 -0.02
N PRO A 135 -4.14 6.56 -0.32
CA PRO A 135 -5.18 6.11 0.59
C PRO A 135 -5.04 4.62 0.89
N ARG A 136 -5.36 4.24 2.11
CA ARG A 136 -5.52 2.83 2.50
C ARG A 136 -6.99 2.47 2.72
N PHE A 137 -7.85 3.47 2.92
CA PHE A 137 -9.29 3.30 3.08
C PHE A 137 -10.03 3.87 1.88
N TYR A 138 -11.05 3.14 1.42
CA TYR A 138 -11.85 3.46 0.24
C TYR A 138 -13.32 3.03 0.41
N ARG A 139 -14.23 3.69 -0.31
CA ARG A 139 -15.56 3.14 -0.59
C ARG A 139 -15.46 2.09 -1.69
N LYS A 140 -16.02 0.91 -1.44
CA LYS A 140 -15.93 -0.27 -2.33
C LYS A 140 -16.35 0.04 -3.77
N LYS A 141 -17.42 0.83 -3.96
CA LYS A 141 -17.94 1.18 -5.30
C LYS A 141 -16.85 1.80 -6.19
N TYR A 142 -16.03 2.71 -5.67
CA TYR A 142 -14.97 3.36 -6.44
C TYR A 142 -13.80 2.43 -6.75
N LEU A 143 -13.48 1.51 -5.84
CA LEU A 143 -12.48 0.48 -6.11
C LEU A 143 -12.96 -0.48 -7.21
N LEU A 144 -14.22 -0.90 -7.19
CA LEU A 144 -14.78 -1.77 -8.23
C LEU A 144 -14.80 -1.08 -9.59
N ASN A 145 -15.18 0.20 -9.63
CA ASN A 145 -15.14 0.99 -10.87
C ASN A 145 -13.70 1.13 -11.39
N ALA A 146 -12.73 1.39 -10.50
CA ALA A 146 -11.32 1.45 -10.86
C ALA A 146 -10.83 0.11 -11.43
N ILE A 147 -11.16 -1.01 -10.78
CA ILE A 147 -10.80 -2.35 -11.23
C ILE A 147 -11.39 -2.65 -12.63
N ASN A 148 -12.61 -2.22 -12.91
CA ASN A 148 -13.24 -2.44 -14.22
C ASN A 148 -12.57 -1.65 -15.37
N LYS A 149 -11.79 -0.60 -15.04
CA LYS A 149 -11.01 0.17 -16.03
C LYS A 149 -9.61 -0.39 -16.28
N LEU A 150 -9.14 -1.30 -15.42
CA LEU A 150 -7.81 -1.89 -15.54
C LEU A 150 -7.79 -2.89 -16.71
N SER A 151 -6.80 -2.77 -17.60
CA SER A 151 -6.47 -3.85 -18.52
C SER A 151 -5.90 -5.06 -17.76
N THR A 152 -6.07 -6.25 -18.31
CA THR A 152 -5.56 -7.49 -17.70
C THR A 152 -4.04 -7.46 -17.52
N ASP A 153 -3.33 -6.75 -18.40
CA ASP A 153 -1.88 -6.62 -18.33
C ASP A 153 -1.41 -5.85 -17.10
N LEU A 154 -2.17 -4.83 -16.67
CA LEU A 154 -1.87 -4.07 -15.47
C LEU A 154 -1.88 -4.95 -14.20
N TYR A 155 -2.61 -6.07 -14.19
CA TYR A 155 -2.60 -7.02 -13.07
C TYR A 155 -1.25 -7.70 -12.84
N ASN A 156 -0.35 -7.65 -13.83
CA ASN A 156 0.99 -8.21 -13.73
C ASN A 156 2.03 -7.19 -13.21
N ILE A 157 1.64 -5.94 -12.99
CA ILE A 157 2.52 -4.93 -12.40
C ILE A 157 2.81 -5.31 -10.95
N ILE A 158 4.09 -5.28 -10.59
CA ILE A 158 4.58 -5.66 -9.26
C ILE A 158 4.85 -4.41 -8.40
N ASP A 159 4.93 -3.24 -9.04
CA ASP A 159 5.34 -1.98 -8.43
C ASP A 159 4.27 -0.90 -8.64
N HIS A 160 4.03 -0.07 -7.63
CA HIS A 160 3.05 1.02 -7.70
C HIS A 160 1.58 0.61 -7.94
N GLU A 161 1.21 -0.64 -7.71
CA GLU A 161 -0.16 -1.14 -7.91
C GLU A 161 -1.20 -0.34 -7.11
N ASP A 162 -0.85 0.07 -5.89
CA ASP A 162 -1.71 0.90 -5.05
C ASP A 162 -1.90 2.30 -5.63
N SER A 163 -0.83 2.86 -6.23
CA SER A 163 -0.88 4.16 -6.88
C SER A 163 -1.75 4.12 -8.13
N ILE A 164 -1.76 2.99 -8.85
CA ILE A 164 -2.62 2.78 -10.03
C ILE A 164 -4.09 2.73 -9.59
N LEU A 165 -4.42 1.96 -8.54
CA LEU A 165 -5.79 1.96 -8.00
C LEU A 165 -6.21 3.35 -7.55
N TYR A 166 -5.34 4.04 -6.79
CA TYR A 166 -5.61 5.40 -6.34
C TYR A 166 -5.82 6.36 -7.51
N TYR A 167 -5.02 6.28 -8.57
CA TYR A 167 -5.16 7.10 -9.77
C TYR A 167 -6.56 6.96 -10.38
N TYR A 168 -7.04 5.75 -10.61
CA TYR A 168 -8.37 5.53 -11.20
C TYR A 168 -9.50 5.94 -10.25
N VAL A 169 -9.39 5.67 -8.95
CA VAL A 169 -10.37 6.16 -7.98
C VAL A 169 -10.38 7.69 -7.93
N PHE A 170 -9.21 8.32 -8.00
CA PHE A 170 -9.08 9.77 -8.00
C PHE A 170 -9.67 10.44 -9.26
N GLN A 171 -9.86 9.73 -10.36
CA GLN A 171 -10.58 10.24 -11.52
C GLN A 171 -12.10 10.36 -11.25
N GLU A 172 -12.65 9.55 -10.35
CA GLU A 172 -14.08 9.51 -10.06
C GLU A 172 -14.49 10.38 -8.88
N THR A 173 -13.65 10.47 -7.86
CA THR A 173 -13.93 11.27 -6.66
C THR A 173 -12.68 11.98 -6.15
N LYS A 174 -12.88 13.20 -5.66
CA LYS A 174 -11.85 14.00 -4.98
C LYS A 174 -12.14 14.12 -3.48
N ASN A 175 -13.16 13.41 -2.99
CA ASN A 175 -13.56 13.41 -1.59
C ASN A 175 -12.59 12.55 -0.76
N ILE A 176 -11.46 13.16 -0.43
CA ILE A 176 -10.35 12.53 0.28
C ILE A 176 -9.98 13.32 1.53
N ASN A 177 -9.62 12.62 2.59
CA ASN A 177 -9.16 13.20 3.84
C ASN A 177 -8.02 12.36 4.45
N PHE A 178 -7.54 12.79 5.61
CA PHE A 178 -6.50 12.13 6.38
C PHE A 178 -7.05 11.58 7.70
N ALA A 179 -6.58 10.40 8.09
CA ALA A 179 -6.82 9.91 9.44
C ALA A 179 -5.93 10.68 10.44
N LYS A 180 -6.37 10.68 11.70
CA LYS A 180 -5.57 11.17 12.84
C LYS A 180 -4.68 10.05 13.40
N LYS A 181 -5.19 8.83 13.36
CA LYS A 181 -4.52 7.60 13.77
C LYS A 181 -3.60 7.07 12.67
N HIS A 182 -2.69 6.18 13.03
CA HIS A 182 -1.60 5.69 12.19
C HIS A 182 -1.73 4.21 11.85
N ILE A 183 -0.98 3.80 10.84
CA ILE A 183 -0.58 2.40 10.61
C ILE A 183 0.89 2.28 10.95
N TYR A 184 1.25 1.26 11.73
CA TYR A 184 2.62 0.95 12.08
C TYR A 184 3.17 -0.15 11.17
N ASN A 185 4.38 0.07 10.63
CA ASN A 185 5.06 -0.84 9.71
C ASN A 185 6.23 -1.54 10.40
N TYR A 186 6.38 -2.84 10.20
CA TYR A 186 7.61 -3.56 10.53
C TYR A 186 8.62 -3.37 9.40
N ASP A 187 9.29 -2.22 9.41
CA ASP A 187 10.24 -1.89 8.37
C ASP A 187 11.45 -2.83 8.34
N PRO A 188 11.94 -3.21 7.15
CA PRO A 188 13.09 -4.09 7.04
C PRO A 188 14.37 -3.37 7.52
N LYS A 189 15.34 -4.15 8.02
CA LYS A 189 16.68 -3.66 8.30
C LYS A 189 17.34 -3.16 7.00
N PHE A 190 18.34 -2.28 7.13
CA PHE A 190 18.99 -1.58 6.02
C PHE A 190 19.38 -2.50 4.86
N PHE A 191 20.15 -3.54 5.11
CA PHE A 191 20.59 -4.45 4.04
C PHE A 191 19.43 -5.16 3.32
N LYS A 192 18.38 -5.53 4.05
CA LYS A 192 17.18 -6.13 3.43
C LYS A 192 16.43 -5.11 2.58
N LEU A 193 16.40 -3.85 3.00
CA LEU A 193 15.75 -2.77 2.25
C LEU A 193 16.44 -2.50 0.91
N ILE A 194 17.78 -2.39 0.92
CA ILE A 194 18.57 -2.15 -0.29
C ILE A 194 18.55 -3.36 -1.23
N TYR A 195 18.60 -4.58 -0.69
CA TYR A 195 18.45 -5.80 -1.48
C TYR A 195 17.08 -5.89 -2.17
N LYS A 196 16.00 -5.53 -1.47
CA LYS A 196 14.67 -5.43 -2.09
C LYS A 196 14.66 -4.43 -3.24
N ALA A 197 15.30 -3.26 -3.09
CA ALA A 197 15.38 -2.26 -4.15
C ALA A 197 16.09 -2.80 -5.40
N PHE A 198 17.21 -3.52 -5.22
CA PHE A 198 17.92 -4.20 -6.30
C PHE A 198 17.03 -5.24 -6.99
N LEU A 199 16.33 -6.10 -6.24
CA LEU A 199 15.44 -7.10 -6.80
C LEU A 199 14.27 -6.47 -7.60
N TYR A 200 13.71 -5.36 -7.12
CA TYR A 200 12.67 -4.65 -7.87
C TYR A 200 13.21 -4.11 -9.20
N GLY A 201 14.43 -3.56 -9.20
CA GLY A 201 15.10 -3.14 -10.42
C GLY A 201 15.29 -4.29 -11.41
N LYS A 202 15.82 -5.42 -10.94
CA LYS A 202 16.01 -6.64 -11.73
C LYS A 202 14.70 -7.18 -12.32
N ASN A 203 13.63 -7.19 -11.54
CA ASN A 203 12.34 -7.74 -11.96
C ASN A 203 11.54 -6.80 -12.86
N ARG A 204 11.95 -5.53 -13.01
CA ARG A 204 11.23 -4.56 -13.86
C ARG A 204 11.18 -4.98 -15.33
N ASN A 205 12.18 -5.69 -15.82
CA ASN A 205 12.20 -6.15 -17.21
C ASN A 205 11.07 -7.15 -17.52
N ASN A 206 10.55 -7.85 -16.51
CA ASN A 206 9.40 -8.73 -16.68
C ASN A 206 8.12 -7.95 -17.06
N THR A 207 8.13 -6.62 -16.92
CA THR A 207 7.01 -5.75 -17.30
C THR A 207 7.23 -5.04 -18.64
N LYS A 208 8.38 -5.24 -19.31
CA LYS A 208 8.68 -4.57 -20.60
C LYS A 208 7.72 -4.96 -21.73
N ASN A 209 7.16 -6.16 -21.66
CA ASN A 209 6.23 -6.67 -22.67
C ASN A 209 4.76 -6.39 -22.34
N LEU A 210 4.48 -5.63 -21.26
CA LEU A 210 3.12 -5.27 -20.89
C LEU A 210 2.70 -4.02 -21.68
N GLU A 211 1.51 -4.08 -22.25
CA GLU A 211 0.87 -2.91 -22.84
C GLU A 211 0.34 -1.98 -21.73
N ILE A 212 1.20 -1.06 -21.29
CA ILE A 212 0.86 -0.10 -20.25
C ILE A 212 0.17 1.12 -20.90
N PRO A 213 -1.07 1.46 -20.55
CA PRO A 213 -1.74 2.65 -21.03
C PRO A 213 -0.91 3.92 -20.81
N LYS A 214 -0.99 4.86 -21.76
CA LYS A 214 -0.16 6.08 -21.75
C LYS A 214 -0.31 6.91 -20.49
N ASP A 215 -1.53 7.02 -19.96
CA ASP A 215 -1.84 7.73 -18.72
C ASP A 215 -1.18 7.06 -17.50
N ILE A 216 -1.14 5.73 -17.45
CA ILE A 216 -0.44 4.97 -16.40
C ILE A 216 1.07 5.09 -16.55
N SER A 217 1.60 5.05 -17.78
CA SER A 217 3.02 5.31 -18.03
C SER A 217 3.42 6.71 -17.52
N MET A 218 2.59 7.72 -17.75
CA MET A 218 2.78 9.08 -17.24
C MET A 218 2.71 9.12 -15.71
N LEU A 219 1.74 8.43 -15.09
CA LEU A 219 1.63 8.31 -13.64
C LEU A 219 2.93 7.75 -13.03
N LEU A 220 3.40 6.61 -13.54
CA LEU A 220 4.61 5.94 -13.06
C LEU A 220 5.85 6.82 -13.23
N TYR A 221 5.96 7.53 -14.36
CA TYR A 221 7.03 8.51 -14.58
C TYR A 221 7.00 9.65 -13.53
N GLN A 222 5.82 10.23 -13.29
CA GLN A 222 5.66 11.32 -12.32
C GLN A 222 5.93 10.86 -10.88
N LEU A 223 5.49 9.65 -10.49
CA LEU A 223 5.80 9.07 -9.19
C LEU A 223 7.31 8.91 -8.98
N ASN A 224 8.02 8.38 -9.96
CA ASN A 224 9.47 8.24 -9.91
C ASN A 224 10.16 9.61 -9.78
N LYS A 225 9.70 10.62 -10.53
CA LYS A 225 10.22 11.99 -10.46
C LYS A 225 9.92 12.66 -9.13
N SER A 226 8.70 12.49 -8.59
CA SER A 226 8.29 13.09 -7.32
C SER A 226 9.08 12.54 -6.13
N THR A 227 9.45 11.26 -6.20
CA THR A 227 10.27 10.58 -5.18
C THR A 227 11.64 11.24 -5.02
N LEU A 228 12.15 11.91 -6.06
CA LEU A 228 13.44 12.59 -6.08
C LEU A 228 13.32 14.13 -6.03
N ASN A 229 12.12 14.67 -5.82
CA ASN A 229 11.92 16.13 -5.84
C ASN A 229 12.36 16.81 -4.53
N MET A 230 13.65 17.11 -4.44
CA MET A 230 14.28 17.78 -3.29
C MET A 230 13.70 19.15 -2.98
N LYS A 231 13.25 19.91 -4.00
CA LYS A 231 12.75 21.26 -3.82
C LYS A 231 11.45 21.30 -3.02
N GLU A 232 10.58 20.31 -3.21
CA GLU A 232 9.29 20.25 -2.53
C GLU A 232 9.39 19.52 -1.18
N LEU A 233 10.20 18.47 -1.09
CA LEU A 233 10.33 17.63 0.10
C LEU A 233 11.36 18.15 1.11
N GLY A 234 12.32 18.94 0.67
CA GLY A 234 13.46 19.40 1.46
C GLY A 234 14.48 18.27 1.75
N LEU A 235 15.67 18.67 2.20
CA LEU A 235 16.72 17.74 2.60
C LEU A 235 16.42 17.15 3.97
N GLY A 236 16.33 15.83 4.08
CA GLY A 236 16.14 15.10 5.31
C GLY A 236 16.84 13.74 5.31
N LYS A 237 16.89 13.09 6.45
CA LYS A 237 17.51 11.75 6.59
C LYS A 237 16.87 10.72 5.66
N GLY A 238 15.56 10.80 5.45
CA GLY A 238 14.82 9.94 4.55
C GLY A 238 15.27 10.03 3.11
N TYR A 239 15.80 11.18 2.71
CA TYR A 239 16.29 11.39 1.34
C TYR A 239 17.51 10.52 1.03
N ILE A 240 18.43 10.39 1.98
CA ILE A 240 19.65 9.56 1.81
C ILE A 240 19.28 8.12 1.47
N ILE A 241 18.34 7.55 2.21
CA ILE A 241 17.92 6.16 1.98
C ILE A 241 17.21 5.99 0.62
N GLN A 242 16.48 7.00 0.15
CA GLN A 242 15.83 6.96 -1.16
C GLN A 242 16.83 7.06 -2.31
N ILE A 243 17.89 7.88 -2.18
CA ILE A 243 18.97 7.91 -3.16
C ILE A 243 19.65 6.54 -3.27
N ILE A 244 20.01 5.93 -2.13
CA ILE A 244 20.64 4.61 -2.11
C ILE A 244 19.73 3.57 -2.76
N ARG A 245 18.44 3.57 -2.43
CA ARG A 245 17.45 2.68 -3.04
C ARG A 245 17.34 2.90 -4.55
N GLY A 246 17.31 4.17 -4.99
CA GLY A 246 17.27 4.53 -6.40
C GLY A 246 18.48 4.03 -7.18
N ILE A 247 19.70 4.22 -6.66
CA ILE A 247 20.94 3.73 -7.28
C ILE A 247 20.90 2.21 -7.41
N LEU A 248 20.51 1.48 -6.37
CA LEU A 248 20.46 0.02 -6.39
C LEU A 248 19.33 -0.52 -7.27
N TYR A 249 18.24 0.19 -7.38
CA TYR A 249 17.18 -0.12 -8.32
C TYR A 249 17.66 0.01 -9.78
N GLU A 250 18.34 1.12 -10.13
CA GLU A 250 18.93 1.29 -11.48
C GLU A 250 20.01 0.24 -11.74
N PHE A 251 20.84 -0.05 -10.74
CA PHE A 251 21.83 -1.13 -10.85
C PHE A 251 21.18 -2.49 -11.11
N GLY A 252 20.08 -2.80 -10.40
CA GLY A 252 19.32 -4.03 -10.61
C GLY A 252 18.83 -4.20 -12.06
N LYS A 253 18.46 -3.11 -12.74
CA LYS A 253 18.03 -3.16 -14.15
C LYS A 253 19.12 -3.62 -15.11
N ILE A 254 20.40 -3.41 -14.78
CA ILE A 254 21.53 -3.83 -15.63
C ILE A 254 21.65 -5.35 -15.64
N PHE A 255 21.22 -6.01 -14.57
CA PHE A 255 21.29 -7.47 -14.40
C PHE A 255 19.95 -8.19 -14.67
N SER A 256 19.04 -7.53 -15.34
CA SER A 256 17.71 -8.06 -15.65
C SER A 256 17.63 -8.60 -17.08
#